data_60332889e8fa5fcfa35376e5b0a1960f
#
_entry.id   60332889e8fa5fcfa35376e5b0a1960f
#
_cell.length_a   1.000
_cell.length_b   1.000
_cell.length_c   1.000
_cell.angle_alpha   90.00
_cell.angle_beta   90.00
_cell.angle_gamma   90.00
#
_symmetry.space_group_name_H-M   'P 1'
#
loop_
_entity.id
_entity.type
_entity.pdbx_description
1 polymer ?
#
loop_
_entity_poly.entity_id
_entity_poly.type
_entity_poly.pdbx_seq_one_letter_code
_entity_poly.pdbx_strand_id
1 'polypeptide(L)'
;KIQEQETTDFEKCLYSFNAPFFLGNAFLGERIDHSMAAISTLVKMKDKKVFLLGKRDLLFHINKKIELNLEIGTRLSLFPLKDVVGISSEGLKYGIKGVCFSPGFKIGTSNEVLHSKVKIELSGTGMIIILPIKSFDKIVKFMN
;
A
#
# COMPACT_ATOMS: atom_id res chain seq x y z
N LYS A 1 5.75 -21.65 19.40
CA LYS A 1 6.85 -20.66 19.27
C LYS A 1 7.65 -21.05 18.02
N ILE A 2 7.56 -20.29 16.95
CA ILE A 2 8.32 -20.55 15.72
C ILE A 2 9.75 -20.07 15.99
N GLN A 3 10.68 -21.00 16.12
CA GLN A 3 12.12 -20.72 16.36
C GLN A 3 12.84 -20.56 15.01
N GLU A 4 12.57 -19.47 14.33
CA GLU A 4 13.23 -19.15 13.07
C GLU A 4 13.65 -17.69 13.14
N GLN A 5 14.89 -17.38 12.73
CA GLN A 5 15.47 -16.02 12.81
C GLN A 5 15.43 -15.26 11.48
N GLU A 6 14.99 -15.88 10.39
CA GLU A 6 14.96 -15.27 9.06
C GLU A 6 13.74 -14.38 8.80
N THR A 7 12.69 -14.51 9.60
CA THR A 7 11.46 -13.72 9.48
C THR A 7 11.21 -12.84 10.70
N THR A 8 10.62 -11.66 10.45
CA THR A 8 10.18 -10.78 11.54
C THR A 8 8.97 -11.38 12.27
N ASP A 9 8.73 -10.96 13.52
CA ASP A 9 7.53 -11.39 14.26
C ASP A 9 6.23 -11.02 13.55
N PHE A 10 6.24 -9.92 12.81
CA PHE A 10 5.12 -9.52 11.95
C PHE A 10 4.88 -10.52 10.82
N GLU A 11 5.92 -10.95 10.12
CA GLU A 11 5.81 -11.98 9.09
C GLU A 11 5.30 -13.30 9.66
N LYS A 12 5.85 -13.74 10.81
CA LYS A 12 5.38 -14.95 11.51
C LYS A 12 3.89 -14.90 11.82
N CYS A 13 3.41 -13.76 12.30
CA CYS A 13 2.00 -13.53 12.56
C CYS A 13 1.17 -13.70 11.28
N LEU A 14 1.59 -13.08 10.17
CA LEU A 14 0.89 -13.17 8.89
C LEU A 14 0.87 -14.59 8.32
N TYR A 15 1.93 -15.38 8.50
CA TYR A 15 1.96 -16.79 8.08
C TYR A 15 1.05 -17.68 8.92
N SER A 16 0.96 -17.40 10.23
CA SER A 16 0.29 -18.28 11.18
C SER A 16 -1.25 -18.19 11.15
N PHE A 17 -1.78 -17.11 10.57
CA PHE A 17 -3.21 -16.86 10.57
C PHE A 17 -3.78 -16.74 9.16
N ASN A 18 -5.05 -17.16 9.03
CA ASN A 18 -5.84 -16.90 7.83
C ASN A 18 -7.00 -15.96 8.21
N ALA A 19 -7.02 -14.79 7.58
CA ALA A 19 -8.04 -13.77 7.82
C ALA A 19 -8.35 -13.05 6.51
N PRO A 20 -9.55 -12.47 6.36
CA PRO A 20 -9.92 -11.70 5.16
C PRO A 20 -9.01 -10.47 4.97
N PHE A 21 -8.49 -9.89 6.04
CA PHE A 21 -7.47 -8.85 6.04
C PHE A 21 -6.73 -8.79 7.39
N PHE A 22 -5.60 -8.11 7.41
CA PHE A 22 -4.76 -7.89 8.60
C PHE A 22 -4.55 -6.40 8.83
N LEU A 23 -4.56 -6.00 10.09
CA LEU A 23 -4.26 -4.64 10.52
C LEU A 23 -2.97 -4.63 11.34
N GLY A 24 -1.94 -3.97 10.82
CA GLY A 24 -0.70 -3.71 11.53
C GLY A 24 -0.74 -2.33 12.17
N ASN A 25 -1.03 -2.26 13.46
CA ASN A 25 -0.94 -1.04 14.25
C ASN A 25 0.40 -0.98 14.99
N ALA A 26 0.95 0.25 15.17
CA ALA A 26 2.23 0.52 15.83
C ALA A 26 3.49 -0.01 15.10
N PHE A 27 3.38 -0.50 13.87
CA PHE A 27 4.55 -0.86 13.05
C PHE A 27 5.22 0.36 12.39
N LEU A 28 4.49 1.46 12.28
CA LEU A 28 4.99 2.74 11.75
C LEU A 28 5.27 3.68 12.94
N GLY A 29 6.40 3.47 13.58
CA GLY A 29 6.79 4.14 14.83
C GLY A 29 8.10 4.91 14.76
N GLU A 30 8.71 5.12 15.91
CA GLU A 30 9.96 5.89 16.07
C GLU A 30 11.17 5.23 15.42
N ARG A 31 11.19 3.89 15.36
CA ARG A 31 12.26 3.14 14.74
C ARG A 31 12.00 2.98 13.25
N ILE A 32 12.75 3.72 12.44
CA ILE A 32 12.62 3.73 10.97
C ILE A 32 12.94 2.36 10.38
N ASP A 33 13.95 1.65 10.89
CA ASP A 33 14.32 0.30 10.42
C ASP A 33 13.17 -0.70 10.56
N HIS A 34 12.44 -0.67 11.68
CA HIS A 34 11.26 -1.50 11.90
C HIS A 34 10.11 -1.10 10.97
N SER A 35 9.91 0.20 10.76
CA SER A 35 8.89 0.68 9.81
C SER A 35 9.20 0.24 8.37
N MET A 36 10.46 0.33 7.95
CA MET A 36 10.92 -0.13 6.63
C MET A 36 10.74 -1.64 6.46
N ALA A 37 11.07 -2.43 7.48
CA ALA A 37 10.86 -3.88 7.48
C ALA A 37 9.36 -4.24 7.34
N ALA A 38 8.48 -3.58 8.09
CA ALA A 38 7.04 -3.78 8.00
C ALA A 38 6.50 -3.41 6.61
N ILE A 39 6.94 -2.31 6.02
CA ILE A 39 6.56 -1.90 4.66
C ILE A 39 7.05 -2.92 3.61
N SER A 40 8.28 -3.41 3.76
CA SER A 40 8.82 -4.47 2.90
C SER A 40 7.99 -5.76 2.97
N THR A 41 7.50 -6.11 4.16
CA THR A 41 6.63 -7.27 4.38
C THR A 41 5.32 -7.18 3.59
N LEU A 42 4.76 -5.99 3.37
CA LEU A 42 3.56 -5.82 2.54
C LEU A 42 3.73 -6.38 1.12
N VAL A 43 4.90 -6.18 0.52
CA VAL A 43 5.19 -6.68 -0.84
C VAL A 43 5.56 -8.17 -0.83
N LYS A 44 6.26 -8.64 0.20
CA LYS A 44 6.59 -10.05 0.39
C LYS A 44 5.31 -10.88 0.53
N MET A 45 4.33 -10.37 1.27
CA MET A 45 3.03 -11.01 1.53
C MET A 45 1.93 -10.56 0.56
N LYS A 46 2.26 -10.41 -0.72
CA LYS A 46 1.41 -9.87 -1.78
C LYS A 46 0.03 -10.52 -1.91
N ASP A 47 -0.11 -11.77 -1.47
CA ASP A 47 -1.36 -12.54 -1.55
C ASP A 47 -2.28 -12.32 -0.32
N LYS A 48 -1.80 -11.56 0.66
CA LYS A 48 -2.57 -11.17 1.85
C LYS A 48 -2.95 -9.69 1.80
N LYS A 49 -4.16 -9.38 2.22
CA LYS A 49 -4.61 -7.99 2.38
C LYS A 49 -4.10 -7.47 3.73
N VAL A 50 -3.01 -6.72 3.71
CA VAL A 50 -2.38 -6.18 4.92
C VAL A 50 -2.38 -4.67 4.87
N PHE A 51 -2.87 -4.04 5.94
CA PHE A 51 -2.90 -2.60 6.12
C PHE A 51 -2.00 -2.22 7.30
N LEU A 52 -1.07 -1.29 7.08
CA LEU A 52 -0.30 -0.68 8.16
C LEU A 52 -0.92 0.67 8.52
N LEU A 53 -1.22 0.85 9.78
CA LEU A 53 -1.80 2.07 10.32
C LEU A 53 -0.72 2.87 11.06
N GLY A 54 -0.46 4.08 10.59
CA GLY A 54 0.34 5.08 11.27
C GLY A 54 -0.53 6.14 11.98
N LYS A 55 0.11 7.12 12.59
CA LYS A 55 -0.60 8.23 13.24
C LYS A 55 -1.43 9.09 12.26
N ARG A 56 -0.95 9.23 11.03
CA ARG A 56 -1.56 10.09 10.00
C ARG A 56 -1.87 9.37 8.72
N ASP A 57 -1.24 8.24 8.47
CA ASP A 57 -1.25 7.55 7.20
C ASP A 57 -1.65 6.09 7.35
N LEU A 58 -2.26 5.60 6.29
CA LEU A 58 -2.60 4.22 6.04
C LEU A 58 -1.78 3.76 4.83
N LEU A 59 -1.10 2.61 4.95
CA LEU A 59 -0.31 2.01 3.88
C LEU A 59 -0.82 0.61 3.55
N PHE A 60 -0.85 0.27 2.27
CA PHE A 60 -1.10 -1.10 1.83
C PHE A 60 -0.51 -1.34 0.44
N HIS A 61 -0.24 -2.61 0.15
CA HIS A 61 0.27 -3.04 -1.14
C HIS A 61 -0.86 -3.29 -2.13
N ILE A 62 -0.62 -2.94 -3.39
CA ILE A 62 -1.47 -3.36 -4.51
C ILE A 62 -0.70 -4.28 -5.44
N ASN A 63 -1.37 -5.31 -5.95
CA ASN A 63 -0.79 -6.20 -6.93
C ASN A 63 -0.66 -5.50 -8.30
N LYS A 64 -1.64 -5.65 -9.16
CA LYS A 64 -1.62 -5.06 -10.50
C LYS A 64 -2.73 -4.04 -10.70
N LYS A 65 -3.86 -4.22 -10.03
CA LYS A 65 -5.05 -3.43 -10.26
C LYS A 65 -5.81 -3.18 -8.97
N ILE A 66 -6.31 -1.96 -8.82
CA ILE A 66 -7.21 -1.60 -7.72
C ILE A 66 -8.24 -0.59 -8.18
N GLU A 67 -9.43 -0.69 -7.61
CA GLU A 67 -10.48 0.31 -7.68
C GLU A 67 -10.82 0.77 -6.26
N LEU A 68 -10.89 2.08 -6.03
CA LEU A 68 -11.14 2.69 -4.73
C LEU A 68 -12.22 3.76 -4.86
N ASN A 69 -13.01 3.94 -3.80
CA ASN A 69 -13.93 5.06 -3.68
C ASN A 69 -13.44 6.01 -2.59
N LEU A 70 -12.90 7.15 -2.99
CA LEU A 70 -12.24 8.11 -2.10
C LEU A 70 -12.91 9.48 -2.19
N GLU A 71 -12.71 10.31 -1.18
CA GLU A 71 -13.14 11.71 -1.22
C GLU A 71 -12.27 12.51 -2.21
N ILE A 72 -12.93 13.40 -2.98
CA ILE A 72 -12.23 14.37 -3.83
C ILE A 72 -11.31 15.23 -2.95
N GLY A 73 -10.10 15.50 -3.44
CA GLY A 73 -9.06 16.22 -2.70
C GLY A 73 -8.24 15.32 -1.76
N THR A 74 -8.55 14.02 -1.66
CA THR A 74 -7.74 13.10 -0.86
C THR A 74 -6.35 12.96 -1.47
N ARG A 75 -5.31 13.14 -0.65
CA ARG A 75 -3.93 12.81 -1.05
C ARG A 75 -3.80 11.32 -1.25
N LEU A 76 -3.23 10.91 -2.38
CA LEU A 76 -2.88 9.54 -2.69
C LEU A 76 -1.43 9.49 -3.15
N SER A 77 -0.59 8.75 -2.46
CA SER A 77 0.80 8.55 -2.87
C SER A 77 1.02 7.12 -3.36
N LEU A 78 1.83 7.01 -4.40
CA LEU A 78 2.30 5.75 -4.98
C LEU A 78 3.79 5.63 -4.70
N PHE A 79 4.18 4.65 -3.89
CA PHE A 79 5.57 4.42 -3.54
C PHE A 79 6.01 3.02 -4.00
N PRO A 80 6.87 2.92 -5.02
CA PRO A 80 7.34 1.65 -5.53
C PRO A 80 8.39 1.03 -4.60
N LEU A 81 8.29 -0.27 -4.33
CA LEU A 81 9.36 -1.09 -3.74
C LEU A 81 10.01 -2.01 -4.78
N LYS A 82 9.45 -2.04 -5.99
CA LYS A 82 9.98 -2.72 -7.17
C LYS A 82 9.72 -1.85 -8.39
N ASP A 83 10.42 -2.13 -9.46
CA ASP A 83 10.17 -1.49 -10.75
C ASP A 83 8.79 -1.88 -11.26
N VAL A 84 7.94 -0.89 -11.52
CA VAL A 84 6.60 -1.09 -12.10
C VAL A 84 6.25 0.05 -13.05
N VAL A 85 5.54 -0.27 -14.11
CA VAL A 85 5.04 0.73 -15.08
C VAL A 85 3.56 0.97 -14.84
N GLY A 86 3.16 2.24 -14.85
CA GLY A 86 1.77 2.64 -14.86
C GLY A 86 1.13 2.30 -16.20
N ILE A 87 0.11 1.45 -16.20
CA ILE A 87 -0.65 1.08 -17.41
C ILE A 87 -1.78 2.08 -17.63
N SER A 88 -2.57 2.34 -16.60
CA SER A 88 -3.67 3.31 -16.65
C SER A 88 -4.02 3.84 -15.26
N SER A 89 -4.66 5.01 -15.22
CA SER A 89 -5.34 5.49 -14.03
C SER A 89 -6.55 6.36 -14.40
N GLU A 90 -7.57 6.32 -13.56
CA GLU A 90 -8.74 7.19 -13.61
C GLU A 90 -8.90 7.86 -12.24
N GLY A 91 -9.46 9.07 -12.24
CA GLY A 91 -9.81 9.80 -11.02
C GLY A 91 -8.65 10.45 -10.27
N LEU A 92 -7.43 10.40 -10.78
CA LEU A 92 -6.25 11.06 -10.24
C LEU A 92 -5.91 12.35 -10.98
N LYS A 93 -5.40 13.34 -10.27
CA LYS A 93 -4.94 14.63 -10.83
C LYS A 93 -3.76 14.42 -11.77
N TYR A 94 -2.83 13.58 -11.39
CA TYR A 94 -1.68 13.21 -12.22
C TYR A 94 -1.84 11.78 -12.69
N GLY A 95 -2.11 11.60 -13.99
CA GLY A 95 -2.20 10.29 -14.61
C GLY A 95 -0.87 9.54 -14.56
N ILE A 96 -0.94 8.22 -14.51
CA ILE A 96 0.28 7.39 -14.37
C ILE A 96 0.62 6.58 -15.63
N LYS A 97 -0.15 6.70 -16.70
CA LYS A 97 0.08 5.92 -17.93
C LYS A 97 1.49 6.18 -18.49
N GLY A 98 2.25 5.11 -18.67
CA GLY A 98 3.62 5.15 -19.20
C GLY A 98 4.68 5.59 -18.18
N VAL A 99 4.30 5.91 -16.94
CA VAL A 99 5.26 6.28 -15.89
C VAL A 99 6.00 5.03 -15.42
N CYS A 100 7.33 5.03 -15.56
CA CYS A 100 8.21 3.99 -15.02
C CYS A 100 8.56 4.33 -13.56
N PHE A 101 7.89 3.69 -12.63
CA PHE A 101 8.18 3.83 -11.20
C PHE A 101 9.32 2.90 -10.79
N SER A 102 10.27 3.42 -10.02
CA SER A 102 11.41 2.66 -9.51
C SER A 102 11.90 3.24 -8.19
N PRO A 103 12.29 2.41 -7.21
CA PRO A 103 12.89 2.86 -5.97
C PRO A 103 14.16 3.67 -6.23
N GLY A 104 14.28 4.82 -5.56
CA GLY A 104 15.44 5.69 -5.71
C GLY A 104 15.50 6.49 -7.03
N PHE A 105 14.54 6.27 -7.94
CA PHE A 105 14.51 6.99 -9.23
C PHE A 105 13.21 7.75 -9.44
N LYS A 106 12.07 7.09 -9.53
CA LYS A 106 10.76 7.73 -9.75
C LYS A 106 9.72 7.21 -8.78
N ILE A 107 9.21 8.10 -7.94
CA ILE A 107 8.13 7.84 -7.01
C ILE A 107 6.94 8.76 -7.32
N GLY A 108 5.74 8.37 -6.89
CA GLY A 108 4.50 9.11 -7.15
C GLY A 108 3.88 9.68 -5.88
N THR A 109 4.65 10.44 -5.09
CA THR A 109 4.13 11.05 -3.86
C THR A 109 3.21 12.24 -4.16
N SER A 110 2.23 12.44 -3.27
CA SER A 110 1.36 13.63 -3.24
C SER A 110 0.52 13.84 -4.51
N ASN A 111 0.05 12.77 -5.13
CA ASN A 111 -1.05 12.83 -6.07
C ASN A 111 -2.37 13.15 -5.34
N GLU A 112 -3.40 13.52 -6.05
CA GLU A 112 -4.67 13.99 -5.50
C GLU A 112 -5.85 13.33 -6.24
N VAL A 113 -6.89 13.01 -5.51
CA VAL A 113 -8.14 12.46 -6.05
C VAL A 113 -8.97 13.58 -6.64
N LEU A 114 -9.25 13.52 -7.95
CA LEU A 114 -10.14 14.45 -8.67
C LEU A 114 -11.57 13.92 -8.81
N HIS A 115 -11.74 12.61 -8.92
CA HIS A 115 -13.05 11.97 -9.00
C HIS A 115 -13.14 10.88 -7.93
N SER A 116 -14.30 10.73 -7.30
CA SER A 116 -14.50 9.81 -6.17
C SER A 116 -14.13 8.36 -6.52
N LYS A 117 -14.34 7.94 -7.76
CA LYS A 117 -13.92 6.64 -8.26
C LYS A 117 -12.50 6.73 -8.81
N VAL A 118 -11.57 6.07 -8.13
CA VAL A 118 -10.16 5.97 -8.51
C VAL A 118 -9.86 4.57 -9.00
N LYS A 119 -9.27 4.47 -10.19
CA LYS A 119 -8.76 3.20 -10.72
C LYS A 119 -7.27 3.34 -11.00
N ILE A 120 -6.52 2.31 -10.68
CA ILE A 120 -5.07 2.23 -10.92
C ILE A 120 -4.77 0.85 -11.50
N GLU A 121 -4.02 0.82 -12.59
CA GLU A 121 -3.52 -0.40 -13.20
C GLU A 121 -2.02 -0.29 -13.44
N LEU A 122 -1.29 -1.34 -13.06
CA LEU A 122 0.17 -1.42 -13.08
C LEU A 122 0.63 -2.67 -13.83
N SER A 123 1.83 -2.63 -14.40
CA SER A 123 2.44 -3.77 -15.11
C SER A 123 2.78 -4.94 -14.18
N GLY A 124 2.95 -4.70 -12.90
CA GLY A 124 3.40 -5.68 -11.92
C GLY A 124 3.00 -5.36 -10.49
N THR A 125 3.56 -6.11 -9.58
CA THR A 125 3.40 -5.99 -8.13
C THR A 125 4.56 -5.20 -7.52
N GLY A 126 4.39 -4.65 -6.33
CA GLY A 126 5.44 -3.94 -5.58
C GLY A 126 5.16 -2.46 -5.35
N MET A 127 3.96 -2.00 -5.69
CA MET A 127 3.52 -0.63 -5.40
C MET A 127 2.81 -0.55 -4.06
N ILE A 128 3.21 0.38 -3.22
CA ILE A 128 2.53 0.76 -1.99
C ILE A 128 1.65 1.99 -2.24
N ILE A 129 0.39 1.91 -1.85
CA ILE A 129 -0.48 3.09 -1.72
C ILE A 129 -0.37 3.64 -0.32
N ILE A 130 -0.27 4.97 -0.22
CA ILE A 130 -0.27 5.70 1.04
C ILE A 130 -1.41 6.72 0.99
N LEU A 131 -2.33 6.62 1.94
CA LEU A 131 -3.50 7.48 2.09
C LEU A 131 -3.54 8.11 3.47
N PRO A 132 -4.25 9.23 3.68
CA PRO A 132 -4.57 9.70 5.02
C PRO A 132 -5.35 8.63 5.80
N ILE A 133 -5.06 8.48 7.10
CA ILE A 133 -5.69 7.47 7.97
C ILE A 133 -7.22 7.56 7.98
N LYS A 134 -7.79 8.75 7.79
CA LYS A 134 -9.24 8.97 7.70
C LYS A 134 -9.92 8.23 6.54
N SER A 135 -9.15 7.75 5.56
CA SER A 135 -9.66 6.96 4.43
C SER A 135 -9.90 5.49 4.79
N PHE A 136 -9.48 5.04 5.98
CA PHE A 136 -9.49 3.63 6.37
C PHE A 136 -10.87 2.98 6.24
N ASP A 137 -11.90 3.59 6.81
CA ASP A 137 -13.27 3.02 6.80
C ASP A 137 -13.80 2.81 5.38
N LYS A 138 -13.42 3.69 4.44
CA LYS A 138 -13.81 3.57 3.03
C LYS A 138 -13.07 2.42 2.36
N ILE A 139 -11.80 2.23 2.69
CA ILE A 139 -10.97 1.16 2.11
C ILE A 139 -11.47 -0.21 2.58
N VAL A 140 -11.75 -0.39 3.87
CA VAL A 140 -12.22 -1.68 4.42
C VAL A 140 -13.59 -2.07 3.86
N LYS A 141 -14.51 -1.12 3.70
CA LYS A 141 -15.83 -1.37 3.11
C LYS A 141 -15.76 -1.85 1.65
N PHE A 142 -14.71 -1.51 0.94
CA PHE A 142 -14.49 -1.90 -0.45
C PHE A 142 -13.85 -3.29 -0.60
N MET A 143 -13.27 -3.82 0.46
CA MET A 143 -12.54 -5.10 0.43
C MET A 143 -13.36 -6.30 0.94
N ASN A 144 -14.56 -6.03 1.44
CA ASN A 144 -15.58 -7.03 1.77
C ASN A 144 -16.54 -7.21 0.60
#